data_490f58770f444bf9b3417c7ad50262c0
#
_entry.id   490f58770f444bf9b3417c7ad50262c0
#
_cell.length_a   1.000
_cell.length_b   1.000
_cell.length_c   1.000
_cell.angle_alpha   90.00
_cell.angle_beta   90.00
_cell.angle_gamma   90.00
#
_symmetry.space_group_name_H-M   'P 1'
#
loop_
_entity.id
_entity.type
_entity.pdbx_description
1 polymer ?
#
loop_
_entity_poly.entity_id
_entity_poly.type
_entity_poly.pdbx_seq_one_letter_code
_entity_poly.pdbx_strand_id
1 'polypeptide(L)'
;TLQEMCERGRLTDGECEVILHGRLNMMHSKRNLLSSYMSFIGKNEQVRDNYDLYLMEENRDEHMPIVEDGTGTHVFTGFTLASFEEIQELLQSGIRHFRIDGMFHDIAYVLEALDLYHAILNKEKDAKEVFAAYAKKYEKDHVTHGFYYTKTSKVKEG
;
A
#
# COMPACT_ATOMS: atom_id res chain seq x y z
N THR A 1 9.21 -1.34 10.18
CA THR A 1 8.72 -0.22 11.01
C THR A 1 9.21 1.11 10.45
N LEU A 2 8.57 2.22 10.84
CA LEU A 2 9.00 3.58 10.49
C LEU A 2 10.44 3.83 10.91
N GLN A 3 10.80 3.41 12.13
CA GLN A 3 12.16 3.55 12.64
C GLN A 3 13.19 2.87 11.74
N GLU A 4 12.96 1.63 11.32
CA GLU A 4 13.87 0.89 10.43
C GLU A 4 14.02 1.56 9.06
N MET A 5 12.93 2.12 8.53
CA MET A 5 12.97 2.87 7.27
C MET A 5 13.81 4.14 7.40
N CYS A 6 13.63 4.89 8.49
CA CYS A 6 14.40 6.10 8.78
C CYS A 6 15.87 5.79 9.02
N GLU A 7 16.20 4.70 9.70
CA GLU A 7 17.59 4.25 9.89
C GLU A 7 18.25 3.90 8.56
N ARG A 8 17.56 3.19 7.68
CA ARG A 8 18.05 2.89 6.32
C ARG A 8 18.27 4.16 5.49
N GLY A 9 17.33 5.11 5.54
CA GLY A 9 17.47 6.40 4.86
C GLY A 9 18.73 7.16 5.27
N ARG A 10 19.11 7.10 6.56
CA ARG A 10 20.34 7.76 7.08
C ARG A 10 21.62 7.04 6.72
N LEU A 11 21.56 5.71 6.54
CA LEU A 11 22.74 4.86 6.32
C LEU A 11 23.05 4.62 4.84
N THR A 12 22.17 5.01 3.94
CA THR A 12 22.29 4.71 2.52
C THR A 12 22.85 5.92 1.78
N ASP A 13 23.99 5.76 1.11
CA ASP A 13 24.56 6.77 0.20
C ASP A 13 23.82 6.86 -1.15
N GLY A 14 22.85 5.98 -1.35
CA GLY A 14 22.01 5.91 -2.54
C GLY A 14 20.65 6.57 -2.37
N GLU A 15 19.93 6.70 -3.46
CA GLU A 15 18.55 7.20 -3.46
C GLU A 15 17.60 6.11 -2.93
N CYS A 16 16.79 6.48 -1.92
CA CYS A 16 15.74 5.63 -1.39
C CYS A 16 14.38 6.18 -1.80
N GLU A 17 13.55 5.34 -2.41
CA GLU A 17 12.13 5.62 -2.63
C GLU A 17 11.26 4.92 -1.58
N VAL A 18 10.25 5.61 -1.09
CA VAL A 18 9.24 5.08 -0.17
C VAL A 18 7.84 5.28 -0.74
N ILE A 19 7.03 4.23 -0.66
CA ILE A 19 5.60 4.35 -0.97
C ILE A 19 4.93 5.06 0.20
N LEU A 20 4.36 6.24 -0.04
CA LEU A 20 3.60 7.00 0.95
C LEU A 20 2.13 6.64 0.99
N HIS A 21 1.57 6.22 -0.15
CA HIS A 21 0.14 6.08 -0.29
C HIS A 21 -0.21 4.99 -1.29
N GLY A 22 -1.26 4.22 -0.98
CA GLY A 22 -1.77 3.18 -1.85
C GLY A 22 -1.74 1.78 -1.25
N ARG A 23 -2.22 0.81 -1.98
CA ARG A 23 -2.19 -0.59 -1.58
C ARG A 23 -0.80 -1.18 -1.84
N LEU A 24 -0.27 -1.91 -0.87
CA LEU A 24 1.06 -2.49 -0.98
C LEU A 24 0.99 -3.86 -1.65
N ASN A 25 1.87 -4.11 -2.63
CA ASN A 25 2.03 -5.44 -3.19
C ASN A 25 2.72 -6.36 -2.16
N MET A 26 1.95 -7.31 -1.62
CA MET A 26 2.42 -8.24 -0.59
C MET A 26 3.02 -9.51 -1.17
N MET A 27 2.53 -9.94 -2.33
CA MET A 27 2.96 -11.17 -2.97
C MET A 27 3.00 -11.02 -4.49
N HIS A 28 4.08 -11.50 -5.08
CA HIS A 28 4.19 -11.67 -6.52
C HIS A 28 4.60 -13.12 -6.84
N SER A 29 3.86 -13.75 -7.74
CA SER A 29 4.19 -15.05 -8.31
C SER A 29 4.28 -14.93 -9.83
N LYS A 30 5.36 -15.41 -10.43
CA LYS A 30 5.49 -15.50 -11.89
C LYS A 30 4.51 -16.50 -12.54
N ARG A 31 3.73 -17.22 -11.73
CA ARG A 31 2.75 -18.19 -12.19
C ARG A 31 1.38 -17.51 -12.35
N ASN A 32 0.61 -17.95 -13.32
CA ASN A 32 -0.77 -17.56 -13.55
C ASN A 32 -1.70 -18.34 -12.60
N LEU A 33 -1.73 -17.92 -11.32
CA LEU A 33 -2.42 -18.68 -10.26
C LEU A 33 -3.93 -18.62 -10.41
N LEU A 34 -4.49 -17.45 -10.81
CA LEU A 34 -5.93 -17.30 -11.01
C LEU A 34 -6.42 -18.13 -12.20
N SER A 35 -5.76 -18.02 -13.35
CA SER A 35 -6.10 -18.82 -14.53
C SER A 35 -5.97 -20.32 -14.27
N SER A 36 -4.93 -20.72 -13.53
CA SER A 36 -4.73 -22.12 -13.12
C SER A 36 -5.85 -22.60 -12.18
N TYR A 37 -6.25 -21.77 -11.23
CA TYR A 37 -7.34 -22.09 -10.31
C TYR A 37 -8.70 -22.21 -11.05
N MET A 38 -9.00 -21.27 -11.95
CA MET A 38 -10.24 -21.33 -12.75
C MET A 38 -10.30 -22.59 -13.60
N SER A 39 -9.18 -22.95 -14.23
CA SER A 39 -9.08 -24.22 -14.97
C SER A 39 -9.30 -25.44 -14.07
N PHE A 40 -8.73 -25.44 -12.87
CA PHE A 40 -8.88 -26.54 -11.91
C PHE A 40 -10.34 -26.75 -11.48
N ILE A 41 -11.10 -25.67 -11.25
CA ILE A 41 -12.53 -25.74 -10.89
C ILE A 41 -13.47 -25.87 -12.09
N GLY A 42 -12.93 -26.01 -13.29
CA GLY A 42 -13.72 -26.20 -14.53
C GLY A 42 -14.44 -24.94 -15.02
N LYS A 43 -14.00 -23.74 -14.60
CA LYS A 43 -14.53 -22.46 -15.08
C LYS A 43 -13.59 -21.86 -16.16
N ASN A 44 -14.20 -21.39 -17.24
CA ASN A 44 -13.49 -20.69 -18.34
C ASN A 44 -13.71 -19.17 -18.24
N GLU A 45 -13.57 -18.59 -17.08
CA GLU A 45 -13.67 -17.15 -16.90
C GLU A 45 -12.33 -16.48 -17.22
N GLN A 46 -12.37 -15.37 -17.97
CA GLN A 46 -11.19 -14.58 -18.21
C GLN A 46 -10.88 -13.74 -16.97
N VAL A 47 -9.85 -14.11 -16.24
CA VAL A 47 -9.44 -13.45 -14.99
C VAL A 47 -8.22 -12.55 -15.18
N ARG A 48 -7.54 -12.67 -16.32
CA ARG A 48 -6.35 -11.88 -16.62
C ARG A 48 -6.73 -10.42 -16.88
N ASP A 49 -5.92 -9.50 -16.33
CA ASP A 49 -6.13 -8.06 -16.40
C ASP A 49 -7.49 -7.60 -15.80
N ASN A 50 -8.06 -8.42 -14.89
CA ASN A 50 -9.24 -8.06 -14.13
C ASN A 50 -8.81 -7.52 -12.75
N TYR A 51 -9.09 -6.23 -12.50
CA TYR A 51 -8.71 -5.52 -11.28
C TYR A 51 -9.81 -5.52 -10.20
N ASP A 52 -10.96 -6.17 -10.49
CA ASP A 52 -12.10 -6.23 -9.57
C ASP A 52 -12.11 -7.52 -8.73
N LEU A 53 -11.07 -8.36 -8.87
CA LEU A 53 -10.96 -9.61 -8.13
C LEU A 53 -10.25 -9.39 -6.79
N TYR A 54 -10.67 -10.17 -5.79
CA TYR A 54 -10.02 -10.15 -4.48
C TYR A 54 -10.01 -11.52 -3.83
N LEU A 55 -9.04 -11.72 -2.95
CA LEU A 55 -8.98 -12.86 -2.04
C LEU A 55 -9.64 -12.47 -0.72
N MET A 56 -10.36 -13.43 -0.14
CA MET A 56 -10.83 -13.38 1.25
C MET A 56 -10.26 -14.56 2.00
N GLU A 57 -9.70 -14.30 3.16
CA GLU A 57 -9.37 -15.36 4.12
C GLU A 57 -10.61 -15.72 4.93
N GLU A 58 -10.82 -17.01 5.21
CA GLU A 58 -12.02 -17.53 5.90
C GLU A 58 -12.28 -16.85 7.26
N ASN A 59 -11.22 -16.36 7.92
CA ASN A 59 -11.28 -15.77 9.25
C ASN A 59 -11.00 -14.26 9.27
N ARG A 60 -11.03 -13.58 8.12
CA ARG A 60 -10.76 -12.15 8.00
C ARG A 60 -11.74 -11.50 7.04
N ASP A 61 -12.24 -10.33 7.43
CA ASP A 61 -13.14 -9.53 6.58
C ASP A 61 -12.39 -8.68 5.55
N GLU A 62 -11.06 -8.82 5.48
CA GLU A 62 -10.24 -8.04 4.54
C GLU A 62 -10.31 -8.60 3.12
N HIS A 63 -10.68 -7.73 2.19
CA HIS A 63 -10.65 -8.02 0.76
C HIS A 63 -9.30 -7.62 0.18
N MET A 64 -8.43 -8.59 -0.08
CA MET A 64 -7.11 -8.38 -0.67
C MET A 64 -7.21 -8.42 -2.19
N PRO A 65 -7.02 -7.29 -2.91
CA PRO A 65 -7.04 -7.31 -4.36
C PRO A 65 -6.01 -8.29 -4.92
N ILE A 66 -6.42 -9.04 -5.94
CA ILE A 66 -5.55 -9.96 -6.66
C ILE A 66 -5.65 -9.69 -8.16
N VAL A 67 -4.52 -9.55 -8.80
CA VAL A 67 -4.41 -9.27 -10.23
C VAL A 67 -3.49 -10.28 -10.89
N GLU A 68 -3.90 -10.84 -12.01
CA GLU A 68 -3.05 -11.63 -12.88
C GLU A 68 -2.83 -10.88 -14.20
N ASP A 69 -1.58 -10.60 -14.54
CA ASP A 69 -1.19 -9.87 -15.74
C ASP A 69 -0.09 -10.61 -16.55
N GLY A 70 0.59 -9.88 -17.44
CA GLY A 70 1.69 -10.43 -18.25
C GLY A 70 2.94 -10.82 -17.46
N THR A 71 3.07 -10.37 -16.20
CA THR A 71 4.22 -10.65 -15.33
C THR A 71 3.94 -11.74 -14.30
N GLY A 72 2.66 -12.11 -14.12
CA GLY A 72 2.22 -13.15 -13.19
C GLY A 72 1.03 -12.74 -12.33
N THR A 73 0.98 -13.25 -11.12
CA THR A 73 -0.09 -12.96 -10.16
C THR A 73 0.43 -12.12 -8.99
N HIS A 74 -0.29 -11.06 -8.68
CA HIS A 74 0.01 -10.09 -7.62
C HIS A 74 -1.12 -10.07 -6.60
N VAL A 75 -0.77 -10.03 -5.32
CA VAL A 75 -1.74 -9.84 -4.22
C VAL A 75 -1.37 -8.58 -3.45
N PHE A 76 -2.36 -7.75 -3.20
CA PHE A 76 -2.20 -6.46 -2.54
C PHE A 76 -2.83 -6.46 -1.14
N THR A 77 -2.44 -5.51 -0.30
CA THR A 77 -3.04 -5.33 1.03
C THR A 77 -4.53 -5.06 0.93
N GLY A 78 -5.30 -5.58 1.88
CA GLY A 78 -6.72 -5.26 2.05
C GLY A 78 -6.98 -3.84 2.56
N PHE A 79 -5.93 -3.14 2.98
CA PHE A 79 -5.95 -1.74 3.41
C PHE A 79 -5.16 -0.83 2.46
N THR A 80 -5.44 0.46 2.53
CA THR A 80 -4.65 1.50 1.85
C THR A 80 -3.72 2.16 2.85
N LEU A 81 -2.42 2.15 2.57
CA LEU A 81 -1.44 2.93 3.30
C LEU A 81 -1.67 4.42 3.07
N ALA A 82 -1.62 5.24 4.13
CA ALA A 82 -1.56 6.70 4.04
C ALA A 82 -0.59 7.24 5.09
N SER A 83 0.54 7.77 4.65
CA SER A 83 1.66 8.21 5.49
C SER A 83 1.62 9.71 5.77
N PHE A 84 0.44 10.27 5.99
CA PHE A 84 0.30 11.71 6.24
C PHE A 84 1.06 12.16 7.50
N GLU A 85 1.03 11.34 8.55
CA GLU A 85 1.71 11.66 9.81
C GLU A 85 3.22 11.39 9.74
N GLU A 86 3.67 10.45 8.93
CA GLU A 86 5.03 9.95 8.87
C GLU A 86 5.94 10.71 7.87
N ILE A 87 5.36 11.44 6.92
CA ILE A 87 6.12 12.06 5.81
C ILE A 87 7.22 12.99 6.30
N GLN A 88 7.00 13.75 7.37
CA GLN A 88 8.02 14.69 7.88
C GLN A 88 9.20 13.95 8.49
N GLU A 89 8.96 12.87 9.23
CA GLU A 89 10.03 12.05 9.81
C GLU A 89 10.84 11.34 8.71
N LEU A 90 10.15 10.80 7.70
CA LEU A 90 10.80 10.20 6.53
C LEU A 90 11.71 11.21 5.80
N LEU A 91 11.25 12.44 5.58
CA LEU A 91 12.06 13.51 5.00
C LEU A 91 13.28 13.86 5.85
N GLN A 92 13.11 13.97 7.17
CA GLN A 92 14.18 14.27 8.12
C GLN A 92 15.25 13.15 8.16
N SER A 93 14.87 11.93 7.84
CA SER A 93 15.79 10.79 7.74
C SER A 93 16.65 10.77 6.47
N GLY A 94 16.43 11.70 5.53
CA GLY A 94 17.18 11.79 4.30
C GLY A 94 16.50 11.19 3.07
N ILE A 95 15.32 10.58 3.22
CA ILE A 95 14.53 10.07 2.10
C ILE A 95 13.99 11.25 1.29
N ARG A 96 14.13 11.20 -0.04
CA ARG A 96 13.75 12.30 -0.94
C ARG A 96 12.78 11.88 -2.04
N HIS A 97 12.64 10.59 -2.29
CA HIS A 97 11.77 10.05 -3.33
C HIS A 97 10.58 9.36 -2.69
N PHE A 98 9.40 9.86 -3.03
CA PHE A 98 8.14 9.35 -2.50
C PHE A 98 7.21 8.98 -3.64
N ARG A 99 6.49 7.88 -3.48
CA ARG A 99 5.54 7.39 -4.47
C ARG A 99 4.13 7.30 -3.89
N ILE A 100 3.17 7.78 -4.67
CA ILE A 100 1.75 7.50 -4.49
C ILE A 100 1.37 6.45 -5.53
N ASP A 101 0.83 5.32 -5.08
CA ASP A 101 0.35 4.25 -5.94
C ASP A 101 -1.18 4.32 -6.04
N GLY A 102 -1.67 4.66 -7.23
CA GLY A 102 -3.09 4.84 -7.51
C GLY A 102 -3.75 3.66 -8.23
N MET A 103 -3.13 2.48 -8.25
CA MET A 103 -3.52 1.35 -9.10
C MET A 103 -5.01 0.97 -9.00
N PHE A 104 -5.61 1.09 -7.82
CA PHE A 104 -7.01 0.73 -7.56
C PHE A 104 -7.94 1.93 -7.37
N HIS A 105 -7.49 3.13 -7.74
CA HIS A 105 -8.21 4.37 -7.51
C HIS A 105 -8.27 5.23 -8.77
N ASP A 106 -9.23 6.14 -8.82
CA ASP A 106 -9.31 7.11 -9.89
C ASP A 106 -8.28 8.24 -9.72
N ILE A 107 -8.13 9.04 -10.78
CA ILE A 107 -7.17 10.14 -10.78
C ILE A 107 -7.51 11.21 -9.73
N ALA A 108 -8.79 11.44 -9.44
CA ALA A 108 -9.20 12.44 -8.45
C ALA A 108 -8.75 12.07 -7.05
N TYR A 109 -8.82 10.78 -6.69
CA TYR A 109 -8.29 10.24 -5.44
C TYR A 109 -6.78 10.49 -5.30
N VAL A 110 -6.02 10.20 -6.37
CA VAL A 110 -4.56 10.38 -6.37
C VAL A 110 -4.19 11.85 -6.24
N LEU A 111 -4.88 12.74 -6.97
CA LEU A 111 -4.63 14.19 -6.91
C LEU A 111 -4.96 14.75 -5.52
N GLU A 112 -6.08 14.33 -4.92
CA GLU A 112 -6.43 14.74 -3.55
C GLU A 112 -5.36 14.32 -2.54
N ALA A 113 -4.87 13.07 -2.61
CA ALA A 113 -3.80 12.61 -1.74
C ALA A 113 -2.53 13.46 -1.92
N LEU A 114 -2.15 13.75 -3.16
CA LEU A 114 -0.98 14.59 -3.48
C LEU A 114 -1.12 16.00 -2.90
N ASP A 115 -2.27 16.64 -3.10
CA ASP A 115 -2.55 17.99 -2.58
C ASP A 115 -2.51 18.04 -1.05
N LEU A 116 -3.00 16.98 -0.39
CA LEU A 116 -2.95 16.87 1.07
C LEU A 116 -1.51 16.70 1.58
N TYR A 117 -0.67 15.90 0.92
CA TYR A 117 0.75 15.80 1.25
C TYR A 117 1.47 17.15 1.08
N HIS A 118 1.20 17.89 0.01
CA HIS A 118 1.76 19.23 -0.20
C HIS A 118 1.32 20.20 0.90
N ALA A 119 0.03 20.20 1.26
CA ALA A 119 -0.49 21.08 2.32
C ALA A 119 0.15 20.78 3.70
N ILE A 120 0.41 19.49 4.00
CA ILE A 120 1.12 19.09 5.23
C ILE A 120 2.57 19.57 5.19
N LEU A 121 3.28 19.36 4.10
CA LEU A 121 4.68 19.77 3.94
C LEU A 121 4.86 21.29 4.02
N ASN A 122 3.89 22.04 3.48
CA ASN A 122 3.86 23.50 3.56
C ASN A 122 3.37 24.02 4.92
N LYS A 123 3.02 23.13 5.86
CA LYS A 123 2.45 23.48 7.18
C LYS A 123 1.11 24.23 7.12
N GLU A 124 0.36 24.00 6.07
CA GLU A 124 -0.99 24.58 5.87
C GLU A 124 -2.06 23.75 6.57
N LYS A 125 -1.78 22.44 6.77
CA LYS A 125 -2.69 21.49 7.44
C LYS A 125 -1.97 20.63 8.46
N ASP A 126 -2.67 20.27 9.51
CA ASP A 126 -2.21 19.29 10.49
C ASP A 126 -2.33 17.86 9.96
N ALA A 127 -1.25 17.08 10.08
CA ALA A 127 -1.18 15.74 9.52
C ALA A 127 -2.17 14.75 10.15
N LYS A 128 -2.43 14.87 11.47
CA LYS A 128 -3.37 14.00 12.19
C LYS A 128 -4.82 14.31 11.81
N GLU A 129 -5.14 15.60 11.71
CA GLU A 129 -6.47 16.03 11.27
C GLU A 129 -6.74 15.57 9.83
N VAL A 130 -5.75 15.71 8.95
CA VAL A 130 -5.83 15.21 7.56
C VAL A 130 -6.04 13.70 7.55
N PHE A 131 -5.24 12.93 8.29
CA PHE A 131 -5.38 11.48 8.35
C PHE A 131 -6.77 11.06 8.82
N ALA A 132 -7.27 11.65 9.92
CA ALA A 132 -8.58 11.32 10.47
C ALA A 132 -9.73 11.65 9.49
N ALA A 133 -9.67 12.80 8.83
CA ALA A 133 -10.67 13.21 7.85
C ALA A 133 -10.63 12.32 6.59
N TYR A 134 -9.43 12.00 6.11
CA TYR A 134 -9.22 11.15 4.94
C TYR A 134 -9.69 9.72 5.18
N ALA A 135 -9.30 9.12 6.31
CA ALA A 135 -9.72 7.77 6.69
C ALA A 135 -11.25 7.65 6.83
N LYS A 136 -11.91 8.69 7.36
CA LYS A 136 -13.37 8.75 7.44
C LYS A 136 -14.02 8.88 6.05
N LYS A 137 -13.45 9.69 5.18
CA LYS A 137 -13.98 9.89 3.81
C LYS A 137 -13.88 8.61 2.98
N TYR A 138 -12.77 7.87 3.15
CA TYR A 138 -12.46 6.64 2.42
C TYR A 138 -12.53 5.40 3.31
N GLU A 139 -13.57 5.32 4.14
CA GLU A 139 -13.76 4.23 5.10
C GLU A 139 -13.73 2.83 4.45
N LYS A 140 -14.27 2.72 3.23
CA LYS A 140 -14.29 1.46 2.48
C LYS A 140 -12.89 0.99 2.03
N ASP A 141 -11.94 1.89 1.93
CA ASP A 141 -10.57 1.59 1.53
C ASP A 141 -9.68 1.18 2.70
N HIS A 142 -10.24 1.14 3.92
CA HIS A 142 -9.52 0.79 5.14
C HIS A 142 -8.17 1.53 5.24
N VAL A 143 -8.23 2.87 5.22
CA VAL A 143 -7.03 3.71 5.27
C VAL A 143 -6.32 3.55 6.61
N THR A 144 -5.03 3.20 6.58
CA THR A 144 -4.23 2.93 7.79
C THR A 144 -2.80 3.44 7.64
N HIS A 145 -2.04 3.41 8.74
CA HIS A 145 -0.59 3.64 8.76
C HIS A 145 0.22 2.43 8.25
N GLY A 146 -0.43 1.41 7.70
CA GLY A 146 0.23 0.20 7.24
C GLY A 146 1.04 -0.49 8.35
N PHE A 147 2.30 -0.81 8.04
CA PHE A 147 3.18 -1.53 8.95
C PHE A 147 4.15 -0.62 9.73
N TYR A 148 3.98 0.71 9.71
CA TYR A 148 4.92 1.61 10.36
C TYR A 148 5.09 1.36 11.85
N TYR A 149 4.00 1.02 12.53
CA TYR A 149 3.97 0.79 14.00
C TYR A 149 3.87 -0.69 14.37
N THR A 150 3.88 -1.58 13.38
CA THR A 150 3.87 -3.03 13.63
C THR A 150 5.29 -3.51 13.81
N LYS A 151 5.59 -4.11 14.95
CA LYS A 151 6.90 -4.75 15.17
C LYS A 151 7.12 -5.81 14.10
N THR A 152 8.21 -5.69 13.36
CA THR A 152 8.64 -6.74 12.45
C THR A 152 8.85 -7.98 13.30
N SER A 153 7.90 -8.92 13.22
CA SER A 153 7.99 -10.12 14.03
C SER A 153 9.15 -10.93 13.54
N LYS A 154 10.09 -11.06 14.35
CA LYS A 154 10.38 -12.27 15.08
C LYS A 154 11.64 -12.89 14.57
N VAL A 155 12.64 -12.51 15.22
CA VAL A 155 13.57 -13.54 15.69
C VAL A 155 12.69 -14.68 16.24
N LYS A 156 12.56 -15.79 15.52
CA LYS A 156 12.18 -17.04 16.13
C LYS A 156 13.28 -17.30 17.12
N GLU A 157 12.98 -17.12 18.41
CA GLU A 157 13.82 -17.67 19.44
C GLU A 157 13.91 -19.17 19.16
N GLY A 158 15.10 -19.60 18.72
CA GLY A 158 15.42 -20.99 18.50
C GLY A 158 15.63 -21.70 19.82
#